data_51c40a5d210bd4ed423c19fecf95860a
#
_entry.id   51c40a5d210bd4ed423c19fecf95860a
#
_cell.length_a   1.000
_cell.length_b   1.000
_cell.length_c   1.000
_cell.angle_alpha   90.00
_cell.angle_beta   90.00
_cell.angle_gamma   90.00
#
_symmetry.space_group_name_H-M   'P 1'
#
loop_
_entity.id
_entity.type
_entity.pdbx_description
1 polymer ?
#
loop_
_entity_poly.entity_id
_entity_poly.type
_entity_poly.pdbx_seq_one_letter_code
_entity_poly.pdbx_strand_id
1 'polypeptide(L)'
;RYVETFNPYVRQFLETMPRPKVDVVENIRPSIVVEQCNSVQNSRSTVGTMTELCDYFKVWFSSVANLLDPSSGKLLREESSTTLSEGVLKEYAGESLVFGFRSFRPAALPSKEFLGALIRAGYIRASEDNTFCRIEDLMNSQWSAVELLIGLEKINILPENRTRITDAVSPALKQG
;
A
#
# COMPACT_ATOMS: atom_id res chain seq x y z
N ARG A 1 -8.62 -38.15 -17.70
CA ARG A 1 -9.44 -37.86 -16.50
C ARG A 1 -9.43 -36.35 -16.12
N TYR A 2 -8.29 -35.65 -16.16
CA TYR A 2 -8.27 -34.20 -15.84
C TYR A 2 -9.12 -33.37 -16.79
N VAL A 3 -9.08 -33.67 -18.10
CA VAL A 3 -9.90 -32.95 -19.10
C VAL A 3 -11.41 -33.20 -18.90
N GLU A 4 -11.78 -34.33 -18.32
CA GLU A 4 -13.16 -34.68 -18.03
C GLU A 4 -13.75 -33.88 -16.87
N THR A 5 -12.91 -33.28 -16.01
CA THR A 5 -13.34 -32.43 -14.89
C THR A 5 -13.60 -30.98 -15.30
N PHE A 6 -13.20 -30.56 -16.50
CA PHE A 6 -13.44 -29.22 -16.98
C PHE A 6 -14.88 -29.01 -17.46
N ASN A 7 -15.34 -27.76 -17.38
CA ASN A 7 -16.62 -27.35 -17.92
C ASN A 7 -16.73 -27.75 -19.41
N PRO A 8 -17.91 -28.22 -19.90
CA PRO A 8 -18.13 -28.58 -21.30
C PRO A 8 -17.66 -27.55 -22.31
N TYR A 9 -17.78 -26.28 -22.02
CA TYR A 9 -17.29 -25.18 -22.86
C TYR A 9 -15.75 -25.20 -23.02
N VAL A 10 -15.03 -25.41 -21.96
CA VAL A 10 -13.55 -25.47 -21.98
C VAL A 10 -13.08 -26.71 -22.72
N ARG A 11 -13.81 -27.82 -22.61
CA ARG A 11 -13.48 -29.09 -23.30
C ARG A 11 -13.52 -28.98 -24.83
N GLN A 12 -14.30 -28.07 -25.39
CA GLN A 12 -14.35 -27.85 -26.85
C GLN A 12 -13.06 -27.27 -27.44
N PHE A 13 -12.26 -26.61 -26.62
CA PHE A 13 -10.99 -26.01 -27.04
C PHE A 13 -9.78 -26.90 -26.75
N LEU A 14 -9.99 -28.05 -26.09
CA LEU A 14 -8.91 -29.00 -25.80
C LEU A 14 -8.93 -30.11 -26.84
N GLU A 15 -7.77 -30.35 -27.47
CA GLU A 15 -7.62 -31.50 -28.33
C GLU A 15 -7.84 -32.78 -27.53
N THR A 16 -8.84 -33.56 -27.90
CA THR A 16 -9.10 -34.88 -27.31
C THR A 16 -8.13 -35.88 -27.90
N MET A 17 -7.10 -36.27 -27.15
CA MET A 17 -6.24 -37.38 -27.55
C MET A 17 -7.03 -38.68 -27.57
N PRO A 18 -6.81 -39.52 -28.58
CA PRO A 18 -7.39 -40.87 -28.65
C PRO A 18 -6.99 -41.69 -27.42
N ARG A 19 -7.96 -42.43 -26.85
CA ARG A 19 -7.66 -43.30 -25.71
C ARG A 19 -6.61 -44.31 -26.09
N PRO A 20 -5.56 -44.50 -25.27
CA PRO A 20 -4.58 -45.54 -25.51
C PRO A 20 -5.26 -46.93 -25.47
N LYS A 21 -4.85 -47.81 -26.35
CA LYS A 21 -5.32 -49.21 -26.38
C LYS A 21 -4.56 -50.03 -25.33
N VAL A 22 -5.03 -49.93 -24.09
CA VAL A 22 -4.45 -50.65 -22.93
C VAL A 22 -5.60 -51.21 -22.10
N ASP A 23 -5.43 -52.37 -21.53
CA ASP A 23 -6.43 -53.04 -20.72
C ASP A 23 -6.51 -52.43 -19.33
N VAL A 24 -5.36 -52.15 -18.68
CA VAL A 24 -5.25 -51.57 -17.36
C VAL A 24 -4.03 -50.67 -17.27
N VAL A 25 -4.16 -49.53 -16.54
CA VAL A 25 -3.05 -48.65 -16.19
C VAL A 25 -3.07 -48.44 -14.68
N GLU A 26 -2.10 -48.99 -13.97
CA GLU A 26 -1.98 -48.93 -12.51
C GLU A 26 -0.73 -48.16 -12.10
N ASN A 27 -0.75 -47.65 -10.85
CA ASN A 27 0.37 -46.95 -10.21
C ASN A 27 0.92 -45.75 -10.99
N ILE A 28 0.07 -44.98 -11.66
CA ILE A 28 0.49 -43.77 -12.34
C ILE A 28 0.90 -42.73 -11.28
N ARG A 29 2.19 -42.42 -11.27
CA ARG A 29 2.71 -41.29 -10.47
C ARG A 29 2.43 -39.97 -11.18
N PRO A 30 2.37 -38.82 -10.43
CA PRO A 30 2.30 -37.51 -11.04
C PRO A 30 3.42 -37.36 -12.07
N SER A 31 3.05 -37.07 -13.33
CA SER A 31 4.01 -36.87 -14.41
C SER A 31 4.07 -35.36 -14.75
N ILE A 32 5.26 -34.87 -14.96
CA ILE A 32 5.52 -33.51 -15.44
C ILE A 32 6.00 -33.64 -16.88
N VAL A 33 5.29 -33.00 -17.80
CA VAL A 33 5.71 -32.87 -19.19
C VAL A 33 6.48 -31.58 -19.36
N VAL A 34 7.70 -31.63 -19.80
CA VAL A 34 8.50 -30.46 -20.17
C VAL A 34 8.55 -30.41 -21.69
N GLU A 35 7.82 -29.49 -22.27
CA GLU A 35 7.80 -29.26 -23.70
C GLU A 35 8.59 -28.02 -24.06
N GLN A 36 9.27 -28.03 -25.19
CA GLN A 36 9.90 -26.87 -25.76
C GLN A 36 8.83 -26.05 -26.49
N CYS A 37 8.26 -25.05 -25.82
CA CYS A 37 7.31 -24.16 -26.45
C CYS A 37 8.04 -23.01 -27.13
N ASN A 38 7.87 -22.88 -28.43
CA ASN A 38 8.32 -21.73 -29.19
C ASN A 38 7.25 -20.63 -29.03
N SER A 39 7.34 -19.85 -27.98
CA SER A 39 6.36 -18.81 -27.63
C SER A 39 6.55 -17.48 -28.36
N VAL A 40 7.27 -17.47 -29.49
CA VAL A 40 7.38 -16.26 -30.33
C VAL A 40 6.06 -16.02 -31.04
N GLN A 41 5.16 -15.31 -30.37
CA GLN A 41 3.82 -15.08 -30.91
C GLN A 41 3.63 -13.66 -31.46
N ASN A 42 4.55 -12.72 -31.17
CA ASN A 42 4.43 -11.36 -31.68
C ASN A 42 5.78 -10.63 -31.77
N SER A 43 5.82 -9.54 -32.55
CA SER A 43 7.00 -8.70 -32.76
C SER A 43 7.50 -7.95 -31.50
N ARG A 44 6.76 -8.02 -30.39
CA ARG A 44 7.13 -7.40 -29.10
C ARG A 44 7.75 -8.37 -28.10
N SER A 45 7.89 -9.65 -28.47
CA SER A 45 8.52 -10.64 -27.61
C SER A 45 10.03 -10.38 -27.54
N THR A 46 10.54 -10.27 -26.32
CA THR A 46 11.97 -10.13 -26.04
C THR A 46 12.52 -11.45 -25.49
N VAL A 47 13.85 -11.61 -25.49
CA VAL A 47 14.48 -12.80 -24.90
C VAL A 47 14.01 -13.00 -23.46
N GLY A 48 13.94 -11.94 -22.67
CA GLY A 48 13.51 -12.01 -21.26
C GLY A 48 12.07 -12.50 -21.08
N THR A 49 11.15 -12.12 -21.98
CA THR A 49 9.75 -12.57 -21.92
C THR A 49 9.58 -13.99 -22.48
N MET A 50 10.38 -14.39 -23.45
CA MET A 50 10.35 -15.72 -24.03
C MET A 50 10.94 -16.80 -23.11
N THR A 51 11.91 -16.42 -22.29
CA THR A 51 12.57 -17.30 -21.33
C THR A 51 11.99 -17.22 -19.93
N GLU A 52 10.93 -16.44 -19.73
CA GLU A 52 10.31 -16.13 -18.42
C GLU A 52 11.26 -15.44 -17.41
N LEU A 53 12.48 -15.08 -17.85
CA LEU A 53 13.47 -14.43 -17.00
C LEU A 53 12.96 -13.10 -16.43
N CYS A 54 12.12 -12.38 -17.17
CA CYS A 54 11.53 -11.12 -16.68
C CYS A 54 10.75 -11.33 -15.38
N ASP A 55 10.03 -12.41 -15.22
CA ASP A 55 9.22 -12.65 -14.03
C ASP A 55 10.09 -13.04 -12.83
N TYR A 56 11.15 -13.83 -13.05
CA TYR A 56 12.16 -14.08 -12.04
C TYR A 56 12.87 -12.79 -11.60
N PHE A 57 13.25 -11.93 -12.56
CA PHE A 57 13.86 -10.64 -12.25
C PHE A 57 12.93 -9.70 -11.47
N LYS A 58 11.65 -9.68 -11.78
CA LYS A 58 10.68 -8.86 -11.02
C LYS A 58 10.64 -9.28 -9.54
N VAL A 59 10.54 -10.58 -9.27
CA VAL A 59 10.53 -11.11 -7.90
C VAL A 59 11.84 -10.82 -7.19
N TRP A 60 12.97 -11.09 -7.83
CA TRP A 60 14.29 -10.82 -7.27
C TRP A 60 14.48 -9.33 -7.00
N PHE A 61 14.17 -8.49 -7.97
CA PHE A 61 14.33 -7.04 -7.88
C PHE A 61 13.48 -6.44 -6.77
N SER A 62 12.24 -6.89 -6.60
CA SER A 62 11.38 -6.43 -5.50
C SER A 62 11.95 -6.75 -4.12
N SER A 63 12.80 -7.79 -4.00
CA SER A 63 13.39 -8.20 -2.74
C SER A 63 14.71 -7.47 -2.41
N VAL A 64 15.47 -7.02 -3.43
CA VAL A 64 16.81 -6.44 -3.22
C VAL A 64 16.91 -4.97 -3.61
N ALA A 65 15.94 -4.45 -4.35
CA ALA A 65 15.94 -3.06 -4.80
C ALA A 65 15.64 -2.10 -3.65
N ASN A 66 16.30 -0.96 -3.70
CA ASN A 66 16.00 0.16 -2.81
C ASN A 66 15.10 1.15 -3.54
N LEU A 67 14.01 1.54 -2.90
CA LEU A 67 13.13 2.57 -3.43
C LEU A 67 13.74 3.94 -3.15
N LEU A 68 13.89 4.74 -4.20
CA LEU A 68 14.39 6.10 -4.09
C LEU A 68 13.29 7.09 -4.46
N ASP A 69 13.23 8.19 -3.72
CA ASP A 69 12.38 9.32 -4.10
C ASP A 69 12.91 9.95 -5.41
N PRO A 70 12.12 10.00 -6.48
CA PRO A 70 12.55 10.50 -7.78
C PRO A 70 12.92 12.00 -7.76
N SER A 71 12.40 12.76 -6.79
CA SER A 71 12.64 14.20 -6.69
C SER A 71 13.91 14.53 -5.89
N SER A 72 14.14 13.82 -4.79
CA SER A 72 15.25 14.10 -3.86
C SER A 72 16.42 13.10 -3.95
N GLY A 73 16.22 11.95 -4.61
CA GLY A 73 17.16 10.83 -4.66
C GLY A 73 17.39 10.15 -3.31
N LYS A 74 16.60 10.49 -2.29
CA LYS A 74 16.71 9.89 -0.97
C LYS A 74 16.12 8.49 -0.93
N LEU A 75 16.74 7.61 -0.14
CA LEU A 75 16.24 6.28 0.11
C LEU A 75 14.90 6.35 0.86
N LEU A 76 13.86 5.82 0.25
CA LEU A 76 12.58 5.60 0.91
C LEU A 76 12.62 4.27 1.65
N ARG A 77 12.27 4.30 2.92
CA ARG A 77 12.11 3.10 3.75
C ARG A 77 10.65 2.96 4.13
N GLU A 78 10.20 1.72 4.22
CA GLU A 78 8.90 1.45 4.81
C GLU A 78 8.97 1.76 6.31
N GLU A 79 8.29 2.83 6.71
CA GLU A 79 8.24 3.26 8.09
C GLU A 79 7.06 2.59 8.79
N SER A 80 7.34 1.91 9.89
CA SER A 80 6.32 1.41 10.80
C SER A 80 6.09 2.39 11.95
N SER A 81 4.94 2.27 12.63
CA SER A 81 4.68 3.10 13.82
C SER A 81 5.76 2.94 14.90
N THR A 82 6.39 1.77 14.99
CA THR A 82 7.49 1.50 15.92
C THR A 82 8.79 2.17 15.49
N THR A 83 9.19 2.06 14.22
CA THR A 83 10.42 2.70 13.72
C THR A 83 10.32 4.21 13.78
N LEU A 84 9.16 4.79 13.43
CA LEU A 84 8.93 6.22 13.56
C LEU A 84 8.94 6.70 15.01
N SER A 85 8.31 5.97 15.94
CA SER A 85 8.34 6.35 17.35
C SER A 85 9.75 6.31 17.96
N GLU A 86 10.58 5.35 17.55
CA GLU A 86 12.00 5.30 17.96
C GLU A 86 12.81 6.45 17.36
N GLY A 87 12.55 6.81 16.10
CA GLY A 87 13.16 7.98 15.46
C GLY A 87 12.81 9.27 16.18
N VAL A 88 11.51 9.48 16.46
CA VAL A 88 11.01 10.65 17.19
C VAL A 88 11.61 10.75 18.60
N LEU A 89 11.71 9.63 19.32
CA LEU A 89 12.32 9.62 20.65
C LEU A 89 13.81 9.99 20.65
N LYS A 90 14.53 9.69 19.56
CA LYS A 90 15.96 10.03 19.44
C LYS A 90 16.15 11.49 19.03
N GLU A 91 15.36 11.97 18.10
CA GLU A 91 15.57 13.27 17.46
C GLU A 91 14.98 14.42 18.26
N TYR A 92 13.83 14.19 18.92
CA TYR A 92 13.05 15.23 19.61
C TYR A 92 12.92 15.00 21.13
N ALA A 93 13.90 14.31 21.74
CA ALA A 93 13.87 14.02 23.16
C ALA A 93 13.74 15.29 24.02
N GLY A 94 12.74 15.31 24.89
CA GLY A 94 12.45 16.45 25.78
C GLY A 94 11.56 17.52 25.18
N GLU A 95 11.23 17.45 23.90
CA GLU A 95 10.32 18.40 23.24
C GLU A 95 8.86 17.97 23.38
N SER A 96 7.95 18.89 23.04
CA SER A 96 6.51 18.65 23.00
C SER A 96 6.02 18.72 21.57
N LEU A 97 5.64 17.55 21.01
CA LEU A 97 5.19 17.44 19.63
C LEU A 97 3.68 17.22 19.54
N VAL A 98 3.09 17.66 18.44
CA VAL A 98 1.72 17.33 18.07
C VAL A 98 1.77 16.31 16.92
N PHE A 99 1.16 15.17 17.15
CA PHE A 99 0.99 14.13 16.13
C PHE A 99 -0.30 14.41 15.38
N GLY A 100 -0.25 14.26 14.06
CA GLY A 100 -1.39 14.53 13.20
C GLY A 100 -1.16 14.10 11.76
N PHE A 101 -2.12 14.36 10.90
CA PHE A 101 -2.06 14.06 9.48
C PHE A 101 -2.60 15.22 8.65
N ARG A 102 -2.24 15.23 7.37
CA ARG A 102 -2.72 16.23 6.42
C ARG A 102 -4.01 15.74 5.79
N SER A 103 -5.01 16.60 5.80
CA SER A 103 -6.29 16.35 5.16
C SER A 103 -6.52 17.36 4.04
N PHE A 104 -6.89 16.87 2.86
CA PHE A 104 -7.09 17.69 1.67
C PHE A 104 -8.59 17.87 1.42
N ARG A 105 -9.02 19.10 1.29
CA ARG A 105 -10.39 19.42 0.92
C ARG A 105 -10.60 19.24 -0.59
N PRO A 106 -11.55 18.38 -1.03
CA PRO A 106 -11.92 18.31 -2.42
C PRO A 106 -12.41 19.66 -2.94
N ALA A 107 -12.01 20.07 -4.15
CA ALA A 107 -12.36 21.35 -4.73
C ALA A 107 -13.88 21.56 -4.86
N ALA A 108 -14.64 20.50 -5.05
CA ALA A 108 -16.10 20.54 -5.15
C ALA A 108 -16.82 20.68 -3.81
N LEU A 109 -16.12 20.49 -2.67
CA LEU A 109 -16.75 20.50 -1.35
C LEU A 109 -16.58 21.87 -0.66
N PRO A 110 -17.69 22.53 -0.24
CA PRO A 110 -17.61 23.77 0.52
C PRO A 110 -16.81 23.60 1.83
N SER A 111 -16.05 24.63 2.21
CA SER A 111 -15.19 24.59 3.41
C SER A 111 -15.97 24.24 4.70
N LYS A 112 -17.17 24.79 4.86
CA LYS A 112 -18.02 24.50 6.03
C LYS A 112 -18.47 23.05 6.11
N GLU A 113 -18.80 22.44 4.99
CA GLU A 113 -19.20 21.04 4.93
C GLU A 113 -18.03 20.12 5.22
N PHE A 114 -16.84 20.45 4.70
CA PHE A 114 -15.61 19.72 4.97
C PHE A 114 -15.25 19.76 6.45
N LEU A 115 -15.21 20.96 7.06
CA LEU A 115 -14.94 21.12 8.50
C LEU A 115 -15.99 20.42 9.36
N GLY A 116 -17.27 20.50 8.98
CA GLY A 116 -18.35 19.79 9.64
C GLY A 116 -18.22 18.27 9.56
N ALA A 117 -17.70 17.74 8.46
CA ALA A 117 -17.41 16.32 8.34
C ALA A 117 -16.26 15.88 9.26
N LEU A 118 -15.21 16.68 9.39
CA LEU A 118 -14.11 16.43 10.33
C LEU A 118 -14.58 16.42 11.79
N ILE A 119 -15.44 17.37 12.18
CA ILE A 119 -16.02 17.41 13.54
C ILE A 119 -16.87 16.15 13.79
N ARG A 120 -17.71 15.74 12.83
CA ARG A 120 -18.50 14.49 12.95
C ARG A 120 -17.63 13.25 13.04
N ALA A 121 -16.44 13.26 12.41
CA ALA A 121 -15.45 12.20 12.52
C ALA A 121 -14.70 12.20 13.86
N GLY A 122 -14.95 13.21 14.74
CA GLY A 122 -14.38 13.29 16.07
C GLY A 122 -13.09 14.11 16.16
N TYR A 123 -12.67 14.79 15.10
CA TYR A 123 -11.49 15.64 15.13
C TYR A 123 -11.84 17.01 15.72
N ILE A 124 -11.00 17.51 16.64
CA ILE A 124 -11.28 18.73 17.39
C ILE A 124 -10.31 19.85 17.03
N ARG A 125 -9.06 19.51 16.73
CA ARG A 125 -7.98 20.47 16.54
C ARG A 125 -7.39 20.37 15.14
N ALA A 126 -7.13 21.51 14.55
CA ALA A 126 -6.44 21.64 13.28
C ALA A 126 -5.43 22.79 13.32
N SER A 127 -4.46 22.76 12.46
CA SER A 127 -3.49 23.84 12.31
C SER A 127 -3.61 24.48 10.95
N GLU A 128 -3.72 25.78 10.97
CA GLU A 128 -3.46 26.66 9.84
C GLU A 128 -2.18 27.45 10.17
N ASP A 129 -1.24 27.50 9.24
CA ASP A 129 0.04 28.21 9.39
C ASP A 129 0.80 27.90 10.70
N ASN A 130 0.91 26.63 11.06
CA ASN A 130 1.59 26.16 12.29
C ASN A 130 0.92 26.57 13.62
N THR A 131 -0.24 27.19 13.59
CA THR A 131 -1.00 27.55 14.81
C THR A 131 -2.17 26.59 14.98
N PHE A 132 -2.20 25.83 16.08
CA PHE A 132 -3.31 24.91 16.36
C PHE A 132 -4.48 25.65 16.99
N CYS A 133 -5.64 25.56 16.35
CA CYS A 133 -6.93 26.08 16.82
C CYS A 133 -8.00 24.98 16.83
N ARG A 134 -9.18 25.31 17.34
CA ARG A 134 -10.31 24.39 17.20
C ARG A 134 -10.88 24.46 15.79
N ILE A 135 -11.32 23.33 15.26
CA ILE A 135 -11.97 23.28 13.94
C ILE A 135 -13.24 24.14 13.91
N GLU A 136 -13.94 24.27 15.05
CA GLU A 136 -15.09 25.15 15.21
C GLU A 136 -14.75 26.63 14.95
N ASP A 137 -13.57 27.08 15.40
CA ASP A 137 -13.10 28.44 15.19
C ASP A 137 -12.82 28.70 13.70
N LEU A 138 -12.28 27.68 12.99
CA LEU A 138 -12.09 27.74 11.54
C LEU A 138 -13.42 27.79 10.77
N MET A 139 -14.47 27.17 11.28
CA MET A 139 -15.80 27.27 10.66
C MET A 139 -16.38 28.68 10.74
N ASN A 140 -16.05 29.43 11.81
CA ASN A 140 -16.49 30.81 12.01
C ASN A 140 -15.60 31.80 11.24
N SER A 141 -14.37 31.44 10.91
CA SER A 141 -13.51 32.21 10.03
C SER A 141 -13.82 31.89 8.55
N GLN A 142 -13.36 32.74 7.64
CA GLN A 142 -13.49 32.47 6.18
C GLN A 142 -12.40 31.57 5.68
N TRP A 143 -12.17 30.43 6.35
CA TRP A 143 -11.17 29.46 5.95
C TRP A 143 -11.46 28.91 4.55
N SER A 144 -10.50 28.99 3.64
CA SER A 144 -10.66 28.59 2.23
C SER A 144 -9.51 27.74 1.70
N ALA A 145 -8.54 27.40 2.54
CA ALA A 145 -7.39 26.62 2.12
C ALA A 145 -7.79 25.21 1.62
N VAL A 146 -6.93 24.61 0.83
CA VAL A 146 -7.13 23.24 0.26
C VAL A 146 -6.59 22.19 1.22
N GLU A 147 -5.60 22.55 2.04
CA GLU A 147 -4.90 21.65 2.96
C GLU A 147 -5.13 22.08 4.41
N LEU A 148 -5.34 21.12 5.28
CA LEU A 148 -5.50 21.32 6.71
C LEU A 148 -4.74 20.24 7.47
N LEU A 149 -3.89 20.63 8.42
CA LEU A 149 -3.21 19.70 9.31
C LEU A 149 -4.12 19.39 10.52
N ILE A 150 -4.54 18.16 10.64
CA ILE A 150 -5.39 17.68 11.74
C ILE A 150 -4.51 17.21 12.89
N GLY A 151 -4.64 17.82 14.05
CA GLY A 151 -3.94 17.41 15.27
C GLY A 151 -4.72 16.34 16.02
N LEU A 152 -4.08 15.19 16.24
CA LEU A 152 -4.64 14.08 17.02
C LEU A 152 -4.31 14.22 18.50
N GLU A 153 -3.03 14.29 18.82
CA GLU A 153 -2.56 14.31 20.19
C GLU A 153 -1.28 15.14 20.34
N LYS A 154 -1.16 15.85 21.48
CA LYS A 154 0.07 16.53 21.89
C LYS A 154 0.76 15.74 22.98
N ILE A 155 2.01 15.33 22.75
CA ILE A 155 2.76 14.44 23.64
C ILE A 155 4.16 15.05 23.90
N ASN A 156 4.60 14.98 25.15
CA ASN A 156 5.98 15.26 25.52
C ASN A 156 6.84 14.05 25.20
N ILE A 157 7.92 14.24 24.47
CA ILE A 157 8.77 13.17 23.95
C ILE A 157 9.73 12.74 25.05
N LEU A 158 9.28 11.78 25.87
CA LEU A 158 10.02 11.17 26.95
C LEU A 158 10.01 9.63 26.78
N PRO A 159 11.07 8.93 27.20
CA PRO A 159 11.14 7.46 27.08
C PRO A 159 9.94 6.72 27.68
N GLU A 160 9.38 7.26 28.78
CA GLU A 160 8.19 6.72 29.47
C GLU A 160 6.92 6.78 28.60
N ASN A 161 6.86 7.71 27.65
CA ASN A 161 5.72 7.93 26.76
C ASN A 161 5.81 7.11 25.44
N ARG A 162 6.74 6.16 25.33
CA ARG A 162 6.99 5.39 24.09
C ARG A 162 5.71 4.74 23.53
N THR A 163 4.94 4.05 24.35
CA THR A 163 3.69 3.40 23.93
C THR A 163 2.69 4.41 23.41
N ARG A 164 2.52 5.52 24.13
CA ARG A 164 1.60 6.61 23.77
C ARG A 164 2.01 7.29 22.45
N ILE A 165 3.31 7.45 22.20
CA ILE A 165 3.83 7.96 20.93
C ILE A 165 3.49 6.98 19.80
N THR A 166 3.71 5.69 20.00
CA THR A 166 3.38 4.66 18.98
C THR A 166 1.88 4.63 18.67
N ASP A 167 1.03 4.77 19.70
CA ASP A 167 -0.41 4.80 19.54
C ASP A 167 -0.90 6.09 18.83
N ALA A 168 -0.21 7.20 18.99
CA ALA A 168 -0.53 8.44 18.27
C ALA A 168 -0.03 8.41 16.81
N VAL A 169 1.12 7.79 16.55
CA VAL A 169 1.70 7.66 15.20
C VAL A 169 0.87 6.72 14.32
N SER A 170 0.35 5.62 14.88
CA SER A 170 -0.39 4.61 14.09
C SER A 170 -1.62 5.17 13.35
N PRO A 171 -2.54 5.91 13.98
CA PRO A 171 -3.65 6.54 13.27
C PRO A 171 -3.20 7.67 12.34
N ALA A 172 -2.14 8.41 12.67
CA ALA A 172 -1.61 9.45 11.79
C ALA A 172 -1.11 8.86 10.46
N LEU A 173 -0.39 7.73 10.49
CA LEU A 173 0.07 7.01 9.30
C LEU A 173 -1.06 6.41 8.45
N LYS A 174 -2.17 6.03 9.07
CA LYS A 174 -3.31 5.43 8.34
C LYS A 174 -4.16 6.46 7.62
N GLN A 175 -4.12 7.70 8.07
CA GLN A 175 -4.95 8.79 7.54
C GLN A 175 -4.16 9.72 6.60
N GLY A 176 -2.85 9.76 6.71
CA GLY A 176 -1.93 10.52 5.84
C GLY A 176 -1.33 9.63 4.79
#